data_7a550d815a6506544bb75d857862a4fa
#
_entry.id   7a550d815a6506544bb75d857862a4fa
#
_cell.length_a   1.000
_cell.length_b   1.000
_cell.length_c   1.000
_cell.angle_alpha   90.00
_cell.angle_beta   90.00
_cell.angle_gamma   90.00
#
_symmetry.space_group_name_H-M   'P 1'
#
loop_
_entity.id
_entity.type
_entity.pdbx_description
1 polymer ?
#
loop_
_entity_poly.entity_id
_entity_poly.type
_entity_poly.pdbx_seq_one_letter_code
_entity_poly.pdbx_strand_id
1 'polypeptide(L)'
;MNNKDFMQVYQQVVFVSESKIGFDTFAIITAHNPLGRVLSNEQNADLNKDLQLDLASFSHQSVIGASKDMSHQEASFAVVCSKAEATALADKYLQNAMYWVSDGQLELVPIKLACEKVHLGKFDDFLS
;
A
#
# COMPACT_ATOMS: atom_id res chain seq x y z
N MET A 1 -17.77 -5.24 -6.45
CA MET A 1 -16.67 -4.71 -7.29
C MET A 1 -15.84 -5.88 -7.79
N ASN A 2 -15.54 -5.94 -9.07
CA ASN A 2 -14.73 -7.03 -9.64
C ASN A 2 -13.23 -6.68 -9.58
N ASN A 3 -12.36 -7.63 -9.97
CA ASN A 3 -10.90 -7.45 -9.92
C ASN A 3 -10.44 -6.21 -10.69
N LYS A 4 -11.01 -6.00 -11.88
CA LYS A 4 -10.65 -4.86 -12.75
C LYS A 4 -11.05 -3.53 -12.11
N ASP A 5 -12.20 -3.47 -11.46
CA ASP A 5 -12.68 -2.26 -10.79
C ASP A 5 -11.77 -1.89 -9.61
N PHE A 6 -11.36 -2.87 -8.79
CA PHE A 6 -10.40 -2.64 -7.72
C PHE A 6 -9.09 -2.09 -8.25
N MET A 7 -8.55 -2.67 -9.32
CA MET A 7 -7.30 -2.21 -9.92
C MET A 7 -7.41 -0.78 -10.45
N GLN A 8 -8.54 -0.40 -11.04
CA GLN A 8 -8.76 0.97 -11.51
C GLN A 8 -8.79 1.98 -10.35
N VAL A 9 -9.44 1.63 -9.25
CA VAL A 9 -9.50 2.50 -8.06
C VAL A 9 -8.09 2.69 -7.49
N TYR A 10 -7.32 1.62 -7.35
CA TYR A 10 -5.98 1.68 -6.76
C TYR A 10 -4.97 2.46 -7.60
N GLN A 11 -5.21 2.62 -8.91
CA GLN A 11 -4.36 3.45 -9.77
C GLN A 11 -4.57 4.95 -9.52
N GLN A 12 -5.66 5.35 -8.88
CA GLN A 12 -6.00 6.75 -8.59
C GLN A 12 -5.49 7.20 -7.22
N VAL A 13 -4.33 6.74 -6.82
CA VAL A 13 -3.76 7.00 -5.50
C VAL A 13 -2.87 8.25 -5.50
N VAL A 14 -2.82 8.93 -4.36
CA VAL A 14 -1.75 9.85 -3.99
C VAL A 14 -1.22 9.44 -2.63
N PHE A 15 0.06 9.71 -2.37
CA PHE A 15 0.72 9.37 -1.11
C PHE A 15 1.10 10.63 -0.35
N VAL A 16 0.79 10.64 0.95
CA VAL A 16 1.07 11.76 1.85
C VAL A 16 1.93 11.25 3.01
N SER A 17 3.04 11.91 3.28
CA SER A 17 3.86 11.59 4.44
C SER A 17 4.33 12.88 5.12
N GLU A 18 4.54 12.82 6.45
CA GLU A 18 5.03 13.96 7.21
C GLU A 18 6.47 14.31 6.86
N SER A 19 7.26 13.31 6.49
CA SER A 19 8.64 13.48 6.06
C SER A 19 8.87 12.77 4.73
N LYS A 20 9.90 13.20 4.01
CA LYS A 20 10.28 12.56 2.74
C LYS A 20 10.59 11.09 2.97
N ILE A 21 10.10 10.23 2.07
CA ILE A 21 10.44 8.81 2.07
C ILE A 21 11.84 8.68 1.49
N GLY A 22 12.81 8.32 2.37
CA GLY A 22 14.23 8.27 2.02
C GLY A 22 14.72 6.90 1.56
N PHE A 23 13.82 6.04 1.09
CA PHE A 23 14.17 4.70 0.63
C PHE A 23 14.23 4.65 -0.90
N ASP A 24 15.17 3.85 -1.45
CA ASP A 24 15.30 3.68 -2.90
C ASP A 24 14.38 2.60 -3.45
N THR A 25 14.28 1.48 -2.73
CA THR A 25 13.44 0.34 -3.11
C THR A 25 12.61 -0.06 -1.90
N PHE A 26 11.30 -0.05 -2.05
CA PHE A 26 10.39 -0.32 -0.94
C PHE A 26 9.00 -0.70 -1.43
N ALA A 27 8.24 -1.34 -0.54
CA ALA A 27 6.82 -1.58 -0.73
C ALA A 27 6.01 -0.54 0.05
N ILE A 28 4.79 -0.27 -0.40
CA ILE A 28 3.79 0.43 0.41
C ILE A 28 2.66 -0.56 0.69
N ILE A 29 2.47 -0.85 1.98
CA ILE A 29 1.57 -1.90 2.45
C ILE A 29 0.65 -1.31 3.52
N THR A 30 -0.59 -1.76 3.52
CA THR A 30 -1.56 -1.45 4.58
C THR A 30 -2.24 -2.73 5.05
N ALA A 31 -2.84 -2.69 6.22
CA ALA A 31 -3.77 -3.72 6.69
C ALA A 31 -5.23 -3.22 6.68
N HIS A 32 -5.47 -2.04 6.13
CA HIS A 32 -6.76 -1.35 6.08
C HIS A 32 -7.74 -2.08 5.14
N ASN A 33 -8.98 -2.26 5.59
CA ASN A 33 -10.07 -2.84 4.80
C ASN A 33 -9.70 -4.16 4.08
N PRO A 34 -9.41 -5.25 4.82
CA PRO A 34 -9.05 -6.54 4.21
C PRO A 34 -10.05 -6.95 3.14
N LEU A 35 -9.55 -7.43 1.99
CA LEU A 35 -10.35 -7.83 0.82
C LEU A 35 -11.29 -6.73 0.29
N GLY A 36 -10.97 -5.46 0.58
CA GLY A 36 -11.80 -4.32 0.20
C GLY A 36 -13.08 -4.17 1.02
N ARG A 37 -13.20 -4.91 2.13
CA ARG A 37 -14.37 -4.80 3.02
C ARG A 37 -14.22 -3.57 3.91
N VAL A 38 -15.25 -2.74 3.98
CA VAL A 38 -15.22 -1.53 4.80
C VAL A 38 -15.36 -1.92 6.28
N LEU A 39 -14.28 -1.73 7.04
CA LEU A 39 -14.25 -1.91 8.48
C LEU A 39 -14.34 -0.56 9.20
N SER A 40 -14.58 -0.58 10.51
CA SER A 40 -14.55 0.63 11.33
C SER A 40 -13.12 1.19 11.41
N ASN A 41 -12.99 2.46 11.75
CA ASN A 41 -11.68 3.08 11.98
C ASN A 41 -10.91 2.36 13.09
N GLU A 42 -11.59 1.93 14.14
CA GLU A 42 -10.99 1.18 15.25
C GLU A 42 -10.44 -0.17 14.79
N GLN A 43 -11.24 -0.93 14.03
CA GLN A 43 -10.81 -2.23 13.49
C GLN A 43 -9.60 -2.08 12.57
N ASN A 44 -9.62 -1.07 11.68
CA ASN A 44 -8.50 -0.79 10.78
C ASN A 44 -7.25 -0.36 11.56
N ALA A 45 -7.41 0.45 12.59
CA ALA A 45 -6.28 0.86 13.44
C ALA A 45 -5.64 -0.33 14.14
N ASP A 46 -6.44 -1.27 14.66
CA ASP A 46 -5.94 -2.48 15.30
C ASP A 46 -5.17 -3.37 14.32
N LEU A 47 -5.69 -3.54 13.11
CA LEU A 47 -5.00 -4.32 12.07
C LEU A 47 -3.67 -3.69 11.66
N ASN A 48 -3.62 -2.37 11.49
CA ASN A 48 -2.38 -1.67 11.15
C ASN A 48 -1.38 -1.70 12.30
N LYS A 49 -1.85 -1.74 13.54
CA LYS A 49 -0.97 -1.91 14.70
C LYS A 49 -0.31 -3.29 14.67
N ASP A 50 -1.07 -4.34 14.32
CA ASP A 50 -0.53 -5.69 14.16
C ASP A 50 0.50 -5.74 13.02
N LEU A 51 0.19 -5.11 11.89
CA LEU A 51 1.12 -5.01 10.77
C LEU A 51 2.42 -4.31 11.21
N GLN A 52 2.32 -3.21 11.94
CA GLN A 52 3.48 -2.47 12.41
C GLN A 52 4.37 -3.33 13.31
N LEU A 53 3.79 -4.18 14.14
CA LEU A 53 4.56 -5.13 14.96
C LEU A 53 5.34 -6.12 14.08
N ASP A 54 4.75 -6.58 12.99
CA ASP A 54 5.43 -7.46 12.03
C ASP A 54 6.56 -6.73 11.30
N LEU A 55 6.53 -5.41 11.24
CA LEU A 55 7.55 -4.60 10.56
C LEU A 55 8.75 -4.25 11.46
N ALA A 56 8.79 -4.71 12.70
CA ALA A 56 9.83 -4.34 13.66
C ALA A 56 11.25 -4.64 13.18
N SER A 57 11.43 -5.69 12.36
CA SER A 57 12.74 -6.07 11.82
C SER A 57 13.07 -5.39 10.48
N PHE A 58 12.18 -4.56 9.95
CA PHE A 58 12.36 -3.85 8.69
C PHE A 58 12.43 -2.34 8.93
N SER A 59 13.28 -1.65 8.16
CA SER A 59 13.18 -0.19 8.11
C SER A 59 11.85 0.18 7.47
N HIS A 60 11.10 1.04 8.13
CA HIS A 60 9.78 1.44 7.64
C HIS A 60 9.41 2.85 8.09
N GLN A 61 8.45 3.43 7.42
CA GLN A 61 7.97 4.78 7.66
C GLN A 61 6.47 4.84 7.39
N SER A 62 5.73 5.55 8.23
CA SER A 62 4.30 5.78 8.01
C SER A 62 4.06 6.64 6.78
N VAL A 63 3.05 6.26 6.00
CA VAL A 63 2.59 7.00 4.82
C VAL A 63 1.08 6.83 4.71
N ILE A 64 0.40 7.82 4.17
CA ILE A 64 -1.04 7.73 3.91
C ILE A 64 -1.25 7.51 2.41
N GLY A 65 -1.96 6.46 2.05
CA GLY A 65 -2.49 6.29 0.71
C GLY A 65 -3.87 6.91 0.64
N ALA A 66 -4.12 7.77 -0.33
CA ALA A 66 -5.36 8.52 -0.39
C ALA A 66 -5.91 8.63 -1.80
N SER A 67 -7.20 8.90 -1.91
CA SER A 67 -7.80 9.34 -3.17
C SER A 67 -7.35 10.77 -3.48
N LYS A 68 -7.40 11.16 -4.75
CA LYS A 68 -6.92 12.49 -5.18
C LYS A 68 -7.65 13.65 -4.49
N ASP A 69 -8.92 13.47 -4.18
CA ASP A 69 -9.73 14.47 -3.46
C ASP A 69 -9.59 14.36 -1.93
N MET A 70 -8.77 13.44 -1.43
CA MET A 70 -8.52 13.17 -0.02
C MET A 70 -9.75 12.70 0.77
N SER A 71 -10.83 12.34 0.09
CA SER A 71 -12.05 11.84 0.75
C SER A 71 -11.88 10.44 1.35
N HIS A 72 -10.94 9.66 0.82
CA HIS A 72 -10.60 8.34 1.32
C HIS A 72 -9.12 8.30 1.65
N GLN A 73 -8.77 7.90 2.87
CA GLN A 73 -7.40 7.85 3.35
C GLN A 73 -7.16 6.55 4.09
N GLU A 74 -6.03 5.91 3.82
CA GLU A 74 -5.63 4.66 4.45
C GLU A 74 -4.24 4.81 5.06
N ALA A 75 -4.13 4.62 6.38
CA ALA A 75 -2.84 4.55 7.05
C ALA A 75 -2.07 3.34 6.50
N SER A 76 -0.84 3.58 6.09
CA SER A 76 0.01 2.59 5.41
C SER A 76 1.45 2.72 5.87
N PHE A 77 2.32 1.85 5.37
CA PHE A 77 3.75 1.87 5.68
C PHE A 77 4.57 1.68 4.41
N ALA A 78 5.59 2.52 4.25
CA ALA A 78 6.67 2.28 3.29
C ALA A 78 7.68 1.37 3.98
N VAL A 79 8.00 0.22 3.39
CA VAL A 79 8.78 -0.85 4.03
C VAL A 79 9.93 -1.27 3.15
N VAL A 80 11.14 -1.27 3.71
CA VAL A 80 12.33 -1.77 3.02
C VAL A 80 12.40 -3.29 3.21
N CYS A 81 12.06 -4.04 2.17
CA CYS A 81 12.05 -5.50 2.17
C CYS A 81 12.14 -6.01 0.73
N SER A 82 12.30 -7.32 0.58
CA SER A 82 12.21 -7.93 -0.74
C SER A 82 10.76 -7.93 -1.23
N LYS A 83 10.57 -8.07 -2.53
CA LYS A 83 9.22 -8.15 -3.12
C LYS A 83 8.48 -9.40 -2.61
N ALA A 84 9.19 -10.50 -2.40
CA ALA A 84 8.62 -11.72 -1.82
C ALA A 84 8.15 -11.51 -0.38
N GLU A 85 8.93 -10.82 0.44
CA GLU A 85 8.54 -10.48 1.81
C GLU A 85 7.34 -9.55 1.84
N ALA A 86 7.32 -8.54 0.97
CA ALA A 86 6.21 -7.62 0.83
C ALA A 86 4.92 -8.35 0.42
N THR A 87 5.02 -9.26 -0.53
CA THR A 87 3.89 -10.08 -1.00
C THR A 87 3.34 -10.93 0.14
N ALA A 88 4.21 -11.56 0.94
CA ALA A 88 3.80 -12.37 2.07
C ALA A 88 3.07 -11.53 3.14
N LEU A 89 3.56 -10.33 3.43
CA LEU A 89 2.91 -9.42 4.38
C LEU A 89 1.53 -8.96 3.88
N ALA A 90 1.45 -8.54 2.62
CA ALA A 90 0.18 -8.12 2.02
C ALA A 90 -0.83 -9.27 2.01
N ASP A 91 -0.38 -10.49 1.72
CA ASP A 91 -1.22 -11.68 1.74
C ASP A 91 -1.73 -12.00 3.15
N LYS A 92 -0.85 -11.91 4.15
CA LYS A 92 -1.21 -12.13 5.56
C LYS A 92 -2.35 -11.21 6.01
N TYR A 93 -2.32 -9.96 5.58
CA TYR A 93 -3.33 -8.95 5.94
C TYR A 93 -4.45 -8.84 4.91
N LEU A 94 -4.60 -9.85 4.04
CA LEU A 94 -5.70 -9.99 3.09
C LEU A 94 -5.88 -8.75 2.19
N GLN A 95 -4.76 -8.19 1.74
CA GLN A 95 -4.80 -7.04 0.84
C GLN A 95 -5.02 -7.48 -0.60
N ASN A 96 -5.88 -6.77 -1.31
CA ASN A 96 -6.13 -7.04 -2.73
C ASN A 96 -4.90 -6.72 -3.58
N ALA A 97 -4.14 -5.70 -3.19
CA ALA A 97 -2.97 -5.24 -3.91
C ALA A 97 -2.01 -4.52 -2.97
N MET A 98 -0.80 -4.28 -3.44
CA MET A 98 0.18 -3.42 -2.78
C MET A 98 0.86 -2.55 -3.82
N TYR A 99 1.65 -1.58 -3.36
CA TYR A 99 2.49 -0.78 -4.24
C TYR A 99 3.95 -1.17 -4.04
N TRP A 100 4.70 -1.11 -5.15
CA TRP A 100 6.13 -1.40 -5.15
C TRP A 100 6.87 -0.27 -5.85
N VAL A 101 7.93 0.25 -5.22
CA VAL A 101 8.75 1.33 -5.78
C VAL A 101 10.17 0.83 -5.93
N SER A 102 10.72 0.96 -7.13
CA SER A 102 12.09 0.59 -7.47
C SER A 102 12.59 1.53 -8.57
N ASP A 103 13.80 2.04 -8.42
CA ASP A 103 14.39 3.01 -9.37
C ASP A 103 13.49 4.22 -9.62
N GLY A 104 12.78 4.67 -8.60
CA GLY A 104 11.84 5.80 -8.70
C GLY A 104 10.56 5.49 -9.44
N GLN A 105 10.31 4.23 -9.81
CA GLN A 105 9.12 3.82 -10.56
C GLN A 105 8.14 3.10 -9.67
N LEU A 106 6.87 3.45 -9.79
CA LEU A 106 5.76 2.90 -9.00
C LEU A 106 5.03 1.82 -9.79
N GLU A 107 4.85 0.66 -9.16
CA GLU A 107 4.03 -0.43 -9.67
C GLU A 107 2.87 -0.71 -8.72
N LEU A 108 1.72 -1.04 -9.27
CA LEU A 108 0.59 -1.62 -8.53
C LEU A 108 0.64 -3.14 -8.72
N VAL A 109 0.81 -3.87 -7.63
CA VAL A 109 1.01 -5.33 -7.63
C VAL A 109 -0.22 -6.00 -7.04
N PRO A 110 -0.99 -6.77 -7.83
CA PRO A 110 -2.14 -7.51 -7.30
C PRO A 110 -1.66 -8.66 -6.41
N ILE A 111 -2.36 -8.89 -5.30
CA ILE A 111 -2.07 -9.95 -4.32
C ILE A 111 -3.21 -10.97 -4.30
N LYS A 112 -4.43 -10.51 -4.01
CA LYS A 112 -5.65 -11.35 -3.98
C LYS A 112 -6.52 -11.20 -5.23
N LEU A 113 -6.11 -10.37 -6.17
CA LEU A 113 -6.83 -10.14 -7.42
C LEU A 113 -6.18 -10.92 -8.56
N ALA A 114 -7.00 -11.51 -9.42
CA ALA A 114 -6.54 -12.25 -10.60
C ALA A 114 -6.27 -11.27 -11.75
N CYS A 115 -5.27 -10.42 -11.58
CA CYS A 115 -4.87 -9.40 -12.55
C CYS A 115 -3.35 -9.38 -12.67
N GLU A 116 -2.84 -8.77 -13.72
CA GLU A 116 -1.41 -8.51 -13.87
C GLU A 116 -1.02 -7.21 -13.16
N LYS A 117 0.25 -7.09 -12.78
CA LYS A 117 0.80 -5.85 -12.22
C LYS A 117 0.72 -4.73 -13.26
N VAL A 118 0.62 -3.49 -12.77
CA VAL A 118 0.53 -2.30 -13.62
C VAL A 118 1.64 -1.33 -13.25
N HIS A 119 2.43 -0.95 -14.26
CA HIS A 119 3.41 0.14 -14.10
C HIS A 119 2.67 1.47 -14.15
N LEU A 120 2.77 2.27 -13.08
CA LEU A 120 2.03 3.52 -12.96
C LEU A 120 2.83 4.75 -13.40
N GLY A 121 4.16 4.70 -13.32
CA GLY A 121 5.02 5.80 -13.68
C GLY A 121 5.97 6.20 -12.56
N LYS A 122 6.43 7.45 -12.58
CA LYS A 122 7.34 7.97 -11.56
C LYS A 122 6.62 8.12 -10.21
N PHE A 123 7.21 7.56 -9.16
CA PHE A 123 6.65 7.67 -7.81
C PHE A 123 6.42 9.12 -7.39
N ASP A 124 7.35 10.03 -7.74
CA ASP A 124 7.24 11.44 -7.38
C ASP A 124 5.95 12.09 -7.91
N ASP A 125 5.40 11.59 -9.02
CA ASP A 125 4.16 12.11 -9.60
C ASP A 125 2.93 11.74 -8.76
N PHE A 126 3.07 10.81 -7.82
CA PHE A 126 2.00 10.33 -6.94
C PHE A 126 2.10 10.88 -5.51
N LEU A 127 3.08 11.74 -5.25
CA LEU A 127 3.23 12.42 -3.97
C LEU A 127 2.34 13.66 -3.92
N SER A 128 1.71 13.86 -2.77
CA SER A 128 0.87 15.01 -2.52
C SER A 128 1.58 16.01 -1.59
#